data_86d3b16676756f3b7c2ab043e307e860
#
_entry.id   86d3b16676756f3b7c2ab043e307e860
#
_cell.length_a   1.000
_cell.length_b   1.000
_cell.length_c   1.000
_cell.angle_alpha   90.00
_cell.angle_beta   90.00
_cell.angle_gamma   90.00
#
_symmetry.space_group_name_H-M   'P 1'
#
loop_
_entity.id
_entity.type
_entity.pdbx_description
1 polymer ?
#
loop_
_entity_poly.entity_id
_entity_poly.type
_entity_poly.pdbx_seq_one_letter_code
_entity_poly.pdbx_strand_id
1 'polypeptide(L)'
;MVKIIAHRGFWLMSEEMNTEVAFNRALKAGFGIETDVRDFNEELVISHDIPISVGYSFEEFLLLYVDLSHNIEHPPCLAINIKSDGLQNKINSLLEKYQIKNYFLFDMSVPDTLGFIAKNLTAFSRVSELEGNDTLNEISDGVWLDQFYDNWY
;
A
#
# COMPACT_ATOMS: atom_id res chain seq x y z
N MET A 1 -10.85 -17.48 -1.53
CA MET A 1 -10.91 -17.17 -0.08
C MET A 1 -10.86 -15.67 0.09
N VAL A 2 -11.76 -15.06 0.87
CA VAL A 2 -11.73 -13.61 1.16
C VAL A 2 -10.50 -13.32 2.04
N LYS A 3 -9.75 -12.27 1.71
CA LYS A 3 -8.64 -11.76 2.52
C LYS A 3 -9.09 -10.50 3.26
N ILE A 4 -8.71 -10.36 4.51
CA ILE A 4 -8.95 -9.15 5.30
C ILE A 4 -7.69 -8.31 5.26
N ILE A 5 -7.82 -7.03 4.95
CA ILE A 5 -6.74 -6.04 4.96
C ILE A 5 -7.09 -4.98 6.02
N ALA A 6 -6.20 -4.78 6.96
CA ALA A 6 -6.36 -3.79 8.02
C ALA A 6 -5.94 -2.40 7.50
N HIS A 7 -6.90 -1.47 7.38
CA HIS A 7 -6.68 -0.10 6.94
C HIS A 7 -5.79 0.65 7.93
N ARG A 8 -4.61 1.08 7.47
CA ARG A 8 -3.53 1.69 8.29
C ARG A 8 -3.10 0.84 9.48
N GLY A 9 -3.15 -0.51 9.32
CA GLY A 9 -2.88 -1.47 10.37
C GLY A 9 -4.09 -1.78 11.27
N PHE A 10 -3.92 -2.69 12.22
CA PHE A 10 -4.96 -3.02 13.21
C PHE A 10 -4.80 -2.11 14.44
N TRP A 11 -5.27 -0.89 14.32
CA TRP A 11 -5.25 0.12 15.37
C TRP A 11 -6.48 0.00 16.31
N LEU A 12 -6.31 0.39 17.56
CA LEU A 12 -7.37 0.47 18.57
C LEU A 12 -7.75 1.92 18.88
N MET A 13 -6.80 2.85 18.65
CA MET A 13 -7.02 4.29 18.76
C MET A 13 -6.46 4.96 17.51
N SER A 14 -7.03 6.08 17.10
CA SER A 14 -6.68 6.80 15.87
C SER A 14 -5.18 7.15 15.75
N GLU A 15 -4.54 7.40 16.88
CA GLU A 15 -3.11 7.75 16.97
C GLU A 15 -2.19 6.58 16.65
N GLU A 16 -2.71 5.35 16.65
CA GLU A 16 -1.96 4.15 16.24
C GLU A 16 -1.96 3.91 14.73
N MET A 17 -2.79 4.62 13.94
CA MET A 17 -2.84 4.46 12.50
C MET A 17 -1.46 4.66 11.86
N ASN A 18 -1.08 3.78 10.92
CA ASN A 18 0.22 3.84 10.25
C ASN A 18 1.43 3.76 11.20
N THR A 19 1.30 3.04 12.31
CA THR A 19 2.39 2.82 13.26
C THR A 19 2.81 1.36 13.33
N GLU A 20 4.04 1.12 13.77
CA GLU A 20 4.58 -0.21 14.02
C GLU A 20 3.67 -1.06 14.92
N VAL A 21 3.05 -0.46 15.94
CA VAL A 21 2.15 -1.16 16.87
C VAL A 21 0.94 -1.73 16.15
N ALA A 22 0.30 -0.93 15.29
CA ALA A 22 -0.87 -1.37 14.52
C ALA A 22 -0.49 -2.41 13.45
N PHE A 23 0.66 -2.25 12.81
CA PHE A 23 1.17 -3.22 11.81
C PHE A 23 1.51 -4.56 12.45
N ASN A 24 2.22 -4.56 13.57
CA ASN A 24 2.56 -5.77 14.33
C ASN A 24 1.29 -6.53 14.76
N ARG A 25 0.27 -5.81 15.21
CA ARG A 25 -1.01 -6.40 15.63
C ARG A 25 -1.76 -7.00 14.43
N ALA A 26 -1.77 -6.33 13.28
CA ALA A 26 -2.38 -6.84 12.05
C ALA A 26 -1.71 -8.15 11.58
N LEU A 27 -0.39 -8.16 11.48
CA LEU A 27 0.39 -9.32 11.03
C LEU A 27 0.21 -10.52 11.98
N LYS A 28 0.25 -10.29 13.30
CA LYS A 28 -0.02 -11.35 14.30
C LYS A 28 -1.44 -11.91 14.23
N ALA A 29 -2.39 -11.12 13.78
CA ALA A 29 -3.78 -11.57 13.55
C ALA A 29 -3.96 -12.26 12.18
N GLY A 30 -2.92 -12.31 11.33
CA GLY A 30 -2.99 -12.88 9.98
C GLY A 30 -3.69 -11.99 8.97
N PHE A 31 -3.86 -10.70 9.26
CA PHE A 31 -4.46 -9.73 8.36
C PHE A 31 -3.40 -9.14 7.42
N GLY A 32 -3.81 -8.84 6.18
CA GLY A 32 -3.07 -7.93 5.32
C GLY A 32 -3.01 -6.52 5.92
N ILE A 33 -2.16 -5.69 5.37
CA ILE A 33 -2.01 -4.30 5.81
C ILE A 33 -2.22 -3.40 4.61
N GLU A 34 -3.07 -2.39 4.78
CA GLU A 34 -3.04 -1.19 3.97
C GLU A 34 -2.22 -0.13 4.70
N THR A 35 -1.37 0.61 3.96
CA THR A 35 -0.56 1.69 4.50
C THR A 35 -0.27 2.76 3.45
N ASP A 36 -0.11 3.99 3.91
CA ASP A 36 0.14 5.18 3.09
C ASP A 36 1.64 5.43 2.92
N VAL A 37 2.14 5.53 1.66
CA VAL A 37 3.55 5.77 1.36
C VAL A 37 3.75 7.09 0.63
N ARG A 38 4.67 7.91 1.11
CA ARG A 38 5.11 9.18 0.51
C ARG A 38 6.63 9.30 0.50
N ASP A 39 7.11 10.33 -0.16
CA ASP A 39 8.49 10.77 -0.04
C ASP A 39 8.63 11.92 0.95
N PHE A 40 9.74 11.94 1.67
CA PHE A 40 10.19 13.04 2.49
C PHE A 40 11.72 13.06 2.54
N ASN A 41 12.34 14.17 2.14
CA ASN A 41 13.80 14.31 2.09
C ASN A 41 14.50 13.14 1.37
N GLU A 42 13.98 12.76 0.21
CA GLU A 42 14.47 11.65 -0.63
C GLU A 42 14.26 10.24 -0.05
N GLU A 43 13.69 10.09 1.13
CA GLU A 43 13.33 8.80 1.74
C GLU A 43 11.85 8.47 1.52
N LEU A 44 11.50 7.18 1.54
CA LEU A 44 10.11 6.74 1.58
C LEU A 44 9.66 6.62 3.03
N VAL A 45 8.57 7.30 3.37
CA VAL A 45 8.00 7.33 4.73
C VAL A 45 6.55 6.88 4.73
N ILE A 46 6.11 6.36 5.87
CA ILE A 46 4.71 6.03 6.12
C ILE A 46 4.00 7.29 6.60
N SER A 47 3.17 7.86 5.73
CA SER A 47 2.38 9.04 6.09
C SER A 47 1.21 9.24 5.13
N HIS A 48 0.01 9.47 5.69
CA HIS A 48 -1.16 9.86 4.90
C HIS A 48 -1.04 11.32 4.42
N ASP A 49 -0.70 12.23 5.33
CA ASP A 49 -0.57 13.65 5.04
C ASP A 49 0.87 14.01 4.65
N ILE A 50 1.07 15.23 4.15
CA ILE A 50 2.41 15.73 3.86
C ILE A 50 3.22 15.77 5.16
N PRO A 51 4.32 14.99 5.28
CA PRO A 51 5.07 14.93 6.53
C PRO A 51 5.84 16.22 6.79
N ILE A 52 5.90 16.62 8.05
CA ILE A 52 6.66 17.79 8.52
C ILE A 52 7.99 17.40 9.18
N SER A 53 8.20 16.11 9.41
CA SER A 53 9.41 15.54 10.00
C SER A 53 9.60 14.10 9.49
N VAL A 54 10.80 13.56 9.63
CA VAL A 54 11.06 12.15 9.37
C VAL A 54 10.26 11.33 10.37
N GLY A 55 9.36 10.49 9.85
CA GLY A 55 8.54 9.56 10.63
C GLY A 55 9.03 8.12 10.47
N TYR A 56 8.09 7.18 10.62
CA TYR A 56 8.35 5.76 10.39
C TYR A 56 8.63 5.52 8.89
N SER A 57 9.79 4.92 8.58
CA SER A 57 10.16 4.73 7.17
C SER A 57 9.45 3.52 6.56
N PHE A 58 9.24 3.57 5.24
CA PHE A 58 8.70 2.43 4.51
C PHE A 58 9.64 1.22 4.58
N GLU A 59 10.95 1.45 4.64
CA GLU A 59 11.93 0.38 4.78
C GLU A 59 11.84 -0.33 6.14
N GLU A 60 11.69 0.41 7.24
CA GLU A 60 11.45 -0.17 8.59
C GLU A 60 10.16 -0.99 8.63
N PHE A 61 9.10 -0.52 7.95
CA PHE A 61 7.87 -1.28 7.80
C PHE A 61 8.09 -2.61 7.05
N LEU A 62 8.84 -2.60 5.94
CA LEU A 62 9.12 -3.82 5.19
C LEU A 62 9.99 -4.81 5.99
N LEU A 63 10.94 -4.32 6.79
CA LEU A 63 11.73 -5.14 7.72
C LEU A 63 10.82 -5.83 8.75
N LEU A 64 9.92 -5.09 9.38
CA LEU A 64 8.93 -5.65 10.31
C LEU A 64 8.06 -6.71 9.63
N TYR A 65 7.57 -6.43 8.41
CA TYR A 65 6.75 -7.36 7.65
C TYR A 65 7.50 -8.66 7.35
N VAL A 66 8.74 -8.58 6.88
CA VAL A 66 9.57 -9.75 6.59
C VAL A 66 9.84 -10.57 7.86
N ASP A 67 10.22 -9.91 8.96
CA ASP A 67 10.50 -10.58 10.24
C ASP A 67 9.30 -11.38 10.75
N LEU A 68 8.10 -10.81 10.67
CA LEU A 68 6.88 -11.47 11.16
C LEU A 68 6.25 -12.45 10.16
N SER A 69 6.64 -12.40 8.89
CA SER A 69 6.04 -13.25 7.86
C SER A 69 6.97 -14.31 7.26
N HIS A 70 8.26 -14.34 7.63
CA HIS A 70 9.28 -15.23 7.02
C HIS A 70 8.97 -16.74 7.11
N ASN A 71 8.21 -17.18 8.11
CA ASN A 71 7.80 -18.58 8.27
C ASN A 71 6.36 -18.85 7.78
N ILE A 72 5.71 -17.88 7.15
CA ILE A 72 4.34 -18.01 6.65
C ILE A 72 4.40 -18.39 5.17
N GLU A 73 3.87 -19.55 4.81
CA GLU A 73 3.84 -20.03 3.41
C GLU A 73 3.12 -19.05 2.46
N HIS A 74 2.06 -18.43 2.97
CA HIS A 74 1.31 -17.41 2.24
C HIS A 74 1.26 -16.10 3.07
N PRO A 75 2.31 -15.26 2.99
CA PRO A 75 2.36 -14.01 3.74
C PRO A 75 1.13 -13.13 3.50
N PRO A 76 0.66 -12.38 4.51
CA PRO A 76 -0.44 -11.44 4.37
C PRO A 76 -0.22 -10.41 3.24
N CYS A 77 -1.28 -9.98 2.57
CA CYS A 77 -1.17 -9.03 1.46
C CYS A 77 -0.83 -7.62 1.95
N LEU A 78 0.04 -6.91 1.23
CA LEU A 78 0.28 -5.49 1.42
C LEU A 78 -0.48 -4.67 0.36
N ALA A 79 -1.40 -3.82 0.78
CA ALA A 79 -2.03 -2.80 -0.03
C ALA A 79 -1.30 -1.47 0.21
N ILE A 80 -0.50 -1.04 -0.75
CA ILE A 80 0.40 0.10 -0.61
C ILE A 80 -0.25 1.30 -1.32
N ASN A 81 -0.77 2.22 -0.52
CA ASN A 81 -1.40 3.44 -0.99
C ASN A 81 -0.33 4.50 -1.31
N ILE A 82 -0.24 4.90 -2.57
CA ILE A 82 0.78 5.83 -3.06
C ILE A 82 0.24 7.26 -2.98
N LYS A 83 0.82 8.06 -2.09
CA LYS A 83 0.37 9.44 -1.80
C LYS A 83 1.19 10.54 -2.49
N SER A 84 2.19 10.18 -3.27
CA SER A 84 2.95 11.13 -4.12
C SER A 84 3.45 10.45 -5.38
N ASP A 85 3.50 11.18 -6.49
CA ASP A 85 3.93 10.68 -7.80
C ASP A 85 5.45 10.50 -7.86
N GLY A 86 5.93 9.65 -8.78
CA GLY A 86 7.36 9.51 -9.11
C GLY A 86 8.14 8.53 -8.24
N LEU A 87 7.46 7.70 -7.42
CA LEU A 87 8.11 6.81 -6.46
C LEU A 87 8.50 5.43 -7.03
N GLN A 88 8.22 5.15 -8.30
CA GLN A 88 8.35 3.82 -8.92
C GLN A 88 9.71 3.17 -8.67
N ASN A 89 10.81 3.90 -8.88
CA ASN A 89 12.16 3.35 -8.75
C ASN A 89 12.48 2.97 -7.30
N LYS A 90 12.15 3.84 -6.35
CA LYS A 90 12.43 3.63 -4.92
C LYS A 90 11.61 2.47 -4.37
N ILE A 91 10.31 2.44 -4.69
CA ILE A 91 9.41 1.35 -4.28
C ILE A 91 9.87 0.03 -4.88
N ASN A 92 10.13 -0.04 -6.20
CA ASN A 92 10.63 -1.26 -6.84
C ASN A 92 11.90 -1.78 -6.16
N SER A 93 12.88 -0.90 -5.92
CA SER A 93 14.14 -1.29 -5.28
C SER A 93 13.95 -1.88 -3.89
N LEU A 94 13.03 -1.35 -3.08
CA LEU A 94 12.75 -1.89 -1.75
C LEU A 94 11.97 -3.20 -1.81
N LEU A 95 10.95 -3.31 -2.67
CA LEU A 95 10.19 -4.54 -2.85
C LEU A 95 11.07 -5.69 -3.33
N GLU A 96 11.99 -5.43 -4.27
CA GLU A 96 12.99 -6.41 -4.73
C GLU A 96 13.99 -6.77 -3.62
N LYS A 97 14.54 -5.77 -2.92
CA LYS A 97 15.50 -5.97 -1.82
C LYS A 97 14.97 -6.91 -0.75
N TYR A 98 13.69 -6.73 -0.38
CA TYR A 98 13.04 -7.53 0.66
C TYR A 98 12.22 -8.70 0.11
N GLN A 99 12.26 -8.95 -1.21
CA GLN A 99 11.56 -10.05 -1.90
C GLN A 99 10.05 -10.08 -1.61
N ILE A 100 9.44 -8.91 -1.50
CA ILE A 100 7.99 -8.76 -1.28
C ILE A 100 7.25 -9.13 -2.56
N LYS A 101 6.38 -10.14 -2.50
CA LYS A 101 5.65 -10.67 -3.66
C LYS A 101 4.13 -10.54 -3.56
N ASN A 102 3.59 -10.53 -2.34
CA ASN A 102 2.14 -10.45 -2.12
C ASN A 102 1.75 -9.01 -1.77
N TYR A 103 1.70 -8.16 -2.78
CA TYR A 103 1.34 -6.74 -2.65
C TYR A 103 0.57 -6.25 -3.86
N PHE A 104 -0.05 -5.10 -3.74
CA PHE A 104 -0.48 -4.24 -4.84
C PHE A 104 -0.33 -2.76 -4.44
N LEU A 105 -0.12 -1.93 -5.47
CA LEU A 105 0.01 -0.48 -5.37
C LEU A 105 -1.29 0.15 -5.88
N PHE A 106 -1.79 1.16 -5.24
CA PHE A 106 -3.05 1.79 -5.63
C PHE A 106 -3.11 3.27 -5.26
N ASP A 107 -4.17 3.95 -5.68
CA ASP A 107 -4.50 5.35 -5.40
C ASP A 107 -3.59 6.38 -6.10
N MET A 108 -2.89 5.96 -7.15
CA MET A 108 -2.03 6.81 -7.95
C MET A 108 -2.82 7.62 -8.98
N SER A 109 -2.25 8.73 -9.45
CA SER A 109 -2.69 9.38 -10.69
C SER A 109 -2.57 8.44 -11.89
N VAL A 110 -3.36 8.65 -12.94
CA VAL A 110 -3.29 7.81 -14.16
C VAL A 110 -1.87 7.77 -14.76
N PRO A 111 -1.13 8.89 -14.92
CA PRO A 111 0.23 8.84 -15.42
C PRO A 111 1.18 8.05 -14.52
N ASP A 112 1.01 8.15 -13.22
CA ASP A 112 1.86 7.44 -12.24
C ASP A 112 1.57 5.94 -12.24
N THR A 113 0.29 5.54 -12.32
CA THR A 113 -0.13 4.13 -12.48
C THR A 113 0.53 3.51 -13.70
N LEU A 114 0.53 4.20 -14.86
CA LEU A 114 1.19 3.71 -16.08
C LEU A 114 2.70 3.54 -15.86
N GLY A 115 3.33 4.38 -15.06
CA GLY A 115 4.74 4.28 -14.68
C GLY A 115 5.04 3.01 -13.85
N PHE A 116 4.15 2.62 -12.95
CA PHE A 116 4.27 1.36 -12.18
C PHE A 116 4.04 0.13 -13.07
N ILE A 117 2.99 0.14 -13.90
CA ILE A 117 2.70 -0.94 -14.86
C ILE A 117 3.87 -1.16 -15.81
N ALA A 118 4.47 -0.10 -16.36
CA ALA A 118 5.63 -0.17 -17.25
C ALA A 118 6.86 -0.83 -16.61
N LYS A 119 6.92 -0.90 -15.28
CA LYS A 119 7.96 -1.60 -14.51
C LYS A 119 7.56 -3.01 -14.07
N ASN A 120 6.41 -3.52 -14.53
CA ASN A 120 5.82 -4.80 -14.13
C ASN A 120 5.57 -4.90 -12.61
N LEU A 121 5.25 -3.78 -11.96
CA LEU A 121 4.81 -3.76 -10.58
C LEU A 121 3.29 -3.97 -10.53
N THR A 122 2.82 -4.75 -9.55
CA THR A 122 1.39 -5.03 -9.39
C THR A 122 0.65 -3.76 -9.01
N ALA A 123 -0.13 -3.21 -9.93
CA ALA A 123 -0.85 -1.96 -9.78
C ALA A 123 -2.36 -2.15 -9.97
N PHE A 124 -3.14 -1.57 -9.06
CA PHE A 124 -4.60 -1.55 -9.13
C PHE A 124 -5.08 -0.17 -9.53
N SER A 125 -6.06 -0.13 -10.44
CA SER A 125 -6.79 1.09 -10.74
C SER A 125 -7.82 1.39 -9.66
N ARG A 126 -8.18 2.67 -9.47
CA ARG A 126 -9.28 3.06 -8.60
C ARG A 126 -10.57 3.19 -9.40
N VAL A 127 -11.66 2.72 -8.83
CA VAL A 127 -13.03 2.92 -9.33
C VAL A 127 -13.89 3.38 -8.16
N SER A 128 -14.66 4.43 -8.36
CA SER A 128 -15.57 5.00 -7.38
C SER A 128 -16.81 5.55 -8.06
N GLU A 129 -17.76 6.06 -7.29
CA GLU A 129 -18.94 6.77 -7.83
C GLU A 129 -18.56 8.06 -8.60
N LEU A 130 -17.34 8.57 -8.42
CA LEU A 130 -16.85 9.77 -9.08
C LEU A 130 -15.93 9.48 -10.27
N GLU A 131 -15.37 8.29 -10.37
CA GLU A 131 -14.40 7.92 -11.40
C GLU A 131 -14.51 6.46 -11.79
N GLY A 132 -14.47 6.22 -13.07
CA GLY A 132 -14.33 4.92 -13.69
C GLY A 132 -13.51 5.08 -14.96
N ASN A 133 -12.60 4.16 -15.21
CA ASN A 133 -11.76 4.18 -16.38
C ASN A 133 -11.58 2.75 -16.90
N ASP A 134 -12.46 2.33 -17.80
CA ASP A 134 -12.46 0.98 -18.34
C ASP A 134 -11.11 0.61 -18.94
N THR A 135 -10.47 1.50 -19.69
CA THR A 135 -9.16 1.23 -20.31
C THR A 135 -8.06 1.04 -19.26
N LEU A 136 -8.04 1.86 -18.20
CA LEU A 136 -7.06 1.68 -17.12
C LEU A 136 -7.33 0.39 -16.36
N ASN A 137 -8.60 0.04 -16.13
CA ASN A 137 -8.99 -1.19 -15.45
C ASN A 137 -8.54 -2.44 -16.22
N GLU A 138 -8.63 -2.40 -17.57
CA GLU A 138 -8.22 -3.52 -18.45
C GLU A 138 -6.72 -3.81 -18.39
N ILE A 139 -5.88 -2.81 -18.16
CA ILE A 139 -4.41 -2.95 -18.14
C ILE A 139 -3.83 -3.06 -16.74
N SER A 140 -4.63 -2.84 -15.70
CA SER A 140 -4.25 -2.98 -14.29
C SER A 140 -4.41 -4.44 -13.83
N ASP A 141 -3.65 -4.83 -12.81
CA ASP A 141 -3.72 -6.18 -12.23
C ASP A 141 -4.99 -6.41 -11.39
N GLY A 142 -5.69 -5.34 -11.04
CA GLY A 142 -6.94 -5.38 -10.28
C GLY A 142 -7.55 -3.99 -10.11
N VAL A 143 -8.66 -3.96 -9.38
CA VAL A 143 -9.41 -2.74 -9.12
C VAL A 143 -9.54 -2.52 -7.61
N TRP A 144 -9.25 -1.32 -7.15
CA TRP A 144 -9.59 -0.83 -5.83
C TRP A 144 -10.94 -0.13 -5.90
N LEU A 145 -11.96 -0.69 -5.24
CA LEU A 145 -13.27 -0.04 -5.15
C LEU A 145 -13.26 0.93 -3.98
N ASP A 146 -13.42 2.20 -4.29
CA ASP A 146 -13.43 3.29 -3.32
C ASP A 146 -14.83 3.91 -3.19
N GLN A 147 -15.09 4.58 -2.09
CA GLN A 147 -16.37 5.20 -1.79
C GLN A 147 -16.14 6.56 -1.13
N PHE A 148 -16.68 7.61 -1.75
CA PHE A 148 -16.55 8.99 -1.23
C PHE A 148 -17.85 9.50 -0.59
N TYR A 149 -19.01 9.09 -1.08
CA TYR A 149 -20.33 9.60 -0.63
C TYR A 149 -21.30 8.49 -0.24
N ASP A 150 -21.76 7.69 -1.19
CA ASP A 150 -22.81 6.69 -1.00
C ASP A 150 -22.36 5.31 -1.47
N ASN A 151 -22.98 4.26 -0.91
CA ASN A 151 -22.79 2.90 -1.41
C ASN A 151 -23.23 2.82 -2.88
N TRP A 152 -22.36 2.45 -3.77
CA TRP A 152 -22.58 2.41 -5.21
C TRP A 152 -22.27 1.03 -5.83
N TYR A 153 -21.74 0.08 -5.06
CA TYR A 153 -21.42 -1.29 -5.46
C TYR A 153 -22.05 -2.33 -4.53
#